data_2703c38f1930152994d90dae7a8c757f
#
_entry.id   2703c38f1930152994d90dae7a8c757f
#
_cell.length_a   1.000
_cell.length_b   1.000
_cell.length_c   1.000
_cell.angle_alpha   90.00
_cell.angle_beta   90.00
_cell.angle_gamma   90.00
#
_symmetry.space_group_name_H-M   'P 1'
#
loop_
_entity.id
_entity.type
_entity.pdbx_description
1 polymer ?
#
loop_
_entity_poly.entity_id
_entity_poly.type
_entity_poly.pdbx_seq_one_letter_code
_entity_poly.pdbx_strand_id
1 'polypeptide(L)'
;MIVAFLVLVSGSRETAAFPDGYTIVLAVADTPEERAHGLMNRTIAENQGMLFIFERTDIYTFWMKNVPQSLDIIFLDENFTVVSIFVNVPPCFDESCPLFTPMVPAAYALEVRGGFSERHSVEVGSVLDIKI
;
A
#
# COMPACT_ATOMS: atom_id res chain seq x y z
N MET A 1 -11.91 -13.84 -31.04
CA MET A 1 -10.76 -13.03 -30.73
C MET A 1 -11.06 -11.91 -29.75
N ILE A 2 -11.87 -11.00 -30.13
CA ILE A 2 -12.27 -9.91 -29.27
C ILE A 2 -12.97 -10.39 -28.02
N VAL A 3 -13.73 -11.47 -28.17
CA VAL A 3 -14.45 -12.06 -27.04
C VAL A 3 -13.49 -12.49 -25.95
N ALA A 4 -12.39 -13.16 -26.30
CA ALA A 4 -11.40 -13.57 -25.31
C ALA A 4 -10.79 -12.37 -24.59
N PHE A 5 -10.59 -11.31 -25.33
CA PHE A 5 -10.07 -10.08 -24.76
C PHE A 5 -11.05 -9.48 -23.74
N LEU A 6 -12.34 -9.50 -24.06
CA LEU A 6 -13.35 -8.99 -23.12
C LEU A 6 -13.39 -9.80 -21.83
N VAL A 7 -13.19 -11.10 -21.90
CA VAL A 7 -13.14 -11.95 -20.72
C VAL A 7 -12.00 -11.50 -19.80
N LEU A 8 -10.84 -11.18 -20.37
CA LEU A 8 -9.71 -10.68 -19.57
C LEU A 8 -10.03 -9.34 -18.92
N VAL A 9 -10.70 -8.47 -19.66
CA VAL A 9 -11.05 -7.14 -19.14
C VAL A 9 -12.07 -7.22 -18.02
N SER A 10 -12.97 -8.20 -18.08
CA SER A 10 -14.01 -8.34 -17.06
C SER A 10 -13.51 -8.99 -15.77
N GLY A 11 -12.25 -9.42 -15.74
CA GLY A 11 -11.65 -9.95 -14.53
C GLY A 11 -11.67 -8.91 -13.41
N SER A 12 -11.88 -9.36 -12.18
CA SER A 12 -11.90 -8.48 -11.03
C SER A 12 -10.51 -7.90 -10.80
N ARG A 13 -10.47 -6.64 -10.40
CA ARG A 13 -9.25 -5.97 -9.99
C ARG A 13 -9.13 -6.02 -8.48
N GLU A 14 -7.91 -6.01 -8.02
CA GLU A 14 -7.62 -5.81 -6.61
C GLU A 14 -7.88 -4.34 -6.28
N THR A 15 -8.68 -4.11 -5.26
CA THR A 15 -9.09 -2.75 -4.89
C THR A 15 -9.11 -2.58 -3.37
N ALA A 16 -9.04 -1.33 -2.95
CA ALA A 16 -9.28 -0.94 -1.56
C ALA A 16 -10.29 0.22 -1.54
N ALA A 17 -11.35 0.06 -0.76
CA ALA A 17 -12.31 1.14 -0.52
C ALA A 17 -12.10 1.66 0.90
N PHE A 18 -12.08 2.98 1.02
CA PHE A 18 -11.82 3.70 2.28
C PHE A 18 -13.13 4.12 2.92
N PRO A 19 -13.12 4.48 4.23
CA PRO A 19 -14.36 4.84 4.92
C PRO A 19 -15.13 6.01 4.29
N ASP A 20 -14.44 6.92 3.60
CA ASP A 20 -15.08 8.03 2.90
C ASP A 20 -15.71 7.62 1.55
N GLY A 21 -15.58 6.35 1.18
CA GLY A 21 -16.09 5.82 -0.09
C GLY A 21 -15.11 5.87 -1.25
N TYR A 22 -13.94 6.49 -1.07
CA TYR A 22 -12.94 6.55 -2.13
C TYR A 22 -12.35 5.15 -2.36
N THR A 23 -12.20 4.77 -3.64
CA THR A 23 -11.68 3.45 -4.01
C THR A 23 -10.43 3.61 -4.87
N ILE A 24 -9.41 2.80 -4.56
CA ILE A 24 -8.17 2.77 -5.32
C ILE A 24 -7.95 1.39 -5.92
N VAL A 25 -7.18 1.35 -7.00
CA VAL A 25 -6.72 0.11 -7.64
C VAL A 25 -5.38 -0.27 -7.04
N LEU A 26 -5.21 -1.55 -6.72
CA LEU A 26 -4.01 -2.03 -6.05
C LEU A 26 -3.11 -2.80 -7.00
N ALA A 27 -1.81 -2.51 -6.93
CA ALA A 27 -0.78 -3.46 -7.30
C ALA A 27 -0.50 -4.31 -6.06
N VAL A 28 -0.24 -5.60 -6.24
CA VAL A 28 -0.01 -6.51 -5.11
C VAL A 28 1.45 -6.96 -5.11
N ALA A 29 2.09 -6.84 -3.96
CA ALA A 29 3.43 -7.34 -3.71
C ALA A 29 3.32 -8.48 -2.69
N ASP A 30 3.38 -9.73 -3.17
CA ASP A 30 3.21 -10.92 -2.34
C ASP A 30 4.36 -11.92 -2.45
N THR A 31 5.41 -11.58 -3.17
CA THR A 31 6.66 -12.35 -3.17
C THR A 31 7.75 -11.56 -2.46
N PRO A 32 8.80 -12.22 -1.95
CA PRO A 32 9.92 -11.50 -1.33
C PRO A 32 10.54 -10.45 -2.25
N GLU A 33 10.68 -10.77 -3.55
CA GLU A 33 11.25 -9.84 -4.53
C GLU A 33 10.35 -8.63 -4.74
N GLU A 34 9.06 -8.86 -4.88
CA GLU A 34 8.09 -7.77 -5.06
C GLU A 34 8.04 -6.87 -3.83
N ARG A 35 8.03 -7.46 -2.64
CA ARG A 35 8.02 -6.69 -1.40
C ARG A 35 9.29 -5.86 -1.23
N ALA A 36 10.44 -6.43 -1.59
CA ALA A 36 11.71 -5.72 -1.50
C ALA A 36 11.79 -4.56 -2.50
N HIS A 37 11.26 -4.75 -3.70
CA HIS A 37 11.27 -3.72 -4.74
C HIS A 37 10.28 -2.61 -4.42
N GLY A 38 9.09 -2.96 -3.98
CA GLY A 38 8.03 -2.00 -3.68
C GLY A 38 7.79 -1.03 -4.83
N LEU A 39 7.76 0.25 -4.52
CA LEU A 39 7.55 1.31 -5.50
C LEU A 39 8.84 1.96 -5.99
N MET A 40 9.96 1.26 -5.91
CA MET A 40 11.23 1.78 -6.46
C MET A 40 11.07 2.16 -7.92
N ASN A 41 11.52 3.37 -8.27
CA ASN A 41 11.48 3.93 -9.62
C ASN A 41 10.07 4.05 -10.20
N ARG A 42 9.04 4.10 -9.36
CA ARG A 42 7.65 4.22 -9.79
C ARG A 42 6.94 5.33 -9.01
N THR A 43 6.00 5.99 -9.68
CA THR A 43 5.06 6.89 -9.04
C THR A 43 3.66 6.33 -9.16
N ILE A 44 2.79 6.69 -8.23
CA ILE A 44 1.39 6.29 -8.25
C ILE A 44 0.51 7.53 -8.21
N ALA A 45 -0.68 7.39 -8.79
CA ALA A 45 -1.71 8.42 -8.74
C ALA A 45 -2.51 8.29 -7.44
N GLU A 46 -3.38 9.27 -7.19
CA GLU A 46 -4.22 9.25 -5.99
C GLU A 46 -5.09 7.99 -5.91
N ASN A 47 -5.58 7.49 -7.06
CA ASN A 47 -6.45 6.32 -7.11
C ASN A 47 -5.70 5.00 -7.27
N GLN A 48 -4.42 4.98 -6.92
CA GLN A 48 -3.57 3.79 -7.01
C GLN A 48 -2.86 3.57 -5.69
N GLY A 49 -2.52 2.32 -5.41
CA GLY A 49 -1.71 1.95 -4.26
C GLY A 49 -1.03 0.62 -4.47
N MET A 50 -0.10 0.28 -3.58
CA MET A 50 0.53 -1.03 -3.57
C MET A 50 0.24 -1.71 -2.24
N LEU A 51 -0.37 -2.89 -2.31
CA LEU A 51 -0.65 -3.71 -1.15
C LEU A 51 0.44 -4.76 -1.00
N PHE A 52 1.12 -4.71 0.13
CA PHE A 52 2.10 -5.71 0.54
C PHE A 52 1.39 -6.76 1.37
N ILE A 53 1.44 -7.99 0.92
CA ILE A 53 0.87 -9.14 1.63
C ILE A 53 2.04 -9.89 2.25
N PHE A 54 2.08 -9.95 3.58
CA PHE A 54 3.13 -10.65 4.30
C PHE A 54 2.74 -12.11 4.51
N GLU A 55 3.75 -12.97 4.68
CA GLU A 55 3.49 -14.40 4.88
C GLU A 55 2.85 -14.67 6.24
N ARG A 56 3.10 -13.80 7.22
CA ARG A 56 2.50 -13.88 8.55
C ARG A 56 2.45 -12.51 9.20
N THR A 57 1.61 -12.37 10.19
CA THR A 57 1.54 -11.17 11.00
C THR A 57 2.83 -11.01 11.80
N ASP A 58 3.51 -9.89 11.62
CA ASP A 58 4.76 -9.58 12.30
C ASP A 58 5.06 -8.09 12.17
N ILE A 59 6.18 -7.65 12.73
CA ILE A 59 6.64 -6.27 12.59
C ILE A 59 7.59 -6.20 11.40
N TYR A 60 7.23 -5.37 10.43
CA TYR A 60 7.99 -5.22 9.18
C TYR A 60 8.51 -3.80 9.04
N THR A 61 9.76 -3.68 8.63
CA THR A 61 10.45 -2.40 8.45
C THR A 61 10.44 -2.01 6.99
N PHE A 62 10.12 -0.74 6.71
CA PHE A 62 10.08 -0.17 5.36
C PHE A 62 11.13 0.92 5.22
N TRP A 63 11.55 1.17 4.01
CA TRP A 63 12.37 2.31 3.63
C TRP A 63 11.87 2.88 2.30
N MET A 64 12.35 4.10 1.99
CA MET A 64 11.95 4.82 0.78
C MET A 64 13.07 4.83 -0.26
N LYS A 65 13.96 3.84 -0.23
CA LYS A 65 15.09 3.78 -1.14
C LYS A 65 14.63 3.76 -2.59
N ASN A 66 15.08 4.74 -3.37
CA ASN A 66 14.76 4.89 -4.79
C ASN A 66 13.26 5.03 -5.10
N VAL A 67 12.46 5.42 -4.13
CA VAL A 67 11.06 5.77 -4.35
C VAL A 67 10.99 7.26 -4.64
N PRO A 68 10.52 7.66 -5.83
CA PRO A 68 10.65 9.05 -6.28
C PRO A 68 9.52 9.98 -5.80
N GLN A 69 8.70 9.55 -4.86
CA GLN A 69 7.49 10.25 -4.46
C GLN A 69 7.28 10.06 -2.97
N SER A 70 6.75 11.08 -2.29
CA SER A 70 6.33 10.92 -0.90
C SER A 70 5.16 9.97 -0.81
N LEU A 71 5.16 9.10 0.19
CA LEU A 71 4.11 8.10 0.41
C LEU A 71 3.59 8.17 1.84
N ASP A 72 2.34 7.74 2.02
CA ASP A 72 1.85 7.28 3.31
C ASP A 72 1.97 5.76 3.34
N ILE A 73 2.43 5.21 4.45
CA ILE A 73 2.54 3.76 4.65
C ILE A 73 1.54 3.37 5.73
N ILE A 74 0.51 2.63 5.31
CA ILE A 74 -0.61 2.24 6.17
C ILE A 74 -0.45 0.76 6.52
N PHE A 75 -0.29 0.44 7.79
CA PHE A 75 -0.18 -0.95 8.25
C PHE A 75 -1.55 -1.44 8.70
N LEU A 76 -1.89 -2.66 8.28
CA LEU A 76 -3.21 -3.25 8.51
C LEU A 76 -3.06 -4.61 9.20
N ASP A 77 -4.00 -4.91 10.08
CA ASP A 77 -4.09 -6.25 10.64
C ASP A 77 -4.79 -7.21 9.67
N GLU A 78 -5.02 -8.44 10.12
CA GLU A 78 -5.64 -9.48 9.28
C GLU A 78 -7.09 -9.18 8.92
N ASN A 79 -7.73 -8.25 9.61
CA ASN A 79 -9.09 -7.81 9.33
C ASN A 79 -9.15 -6.51 8.53
N PHE A 80 -8.01 -6.07 7.98
CA PHE A 80 -7.87 -4.81 7.25
C PHE A 80 -8.19 -3.58 8.10
N THR A 81 -7.99 -3.71 9.41
CA THR A 81 -8.06 -2.57 10.32
C THR A 81 -6.69 -1.90 10.36
N VAL A 82 -6.67 -0.58 10.26
CA VAL A 82 -5.44 0.21 10.32
C VAL A 82 -4.88 0.16 11.73
N VAL A 83 -3.63 -0.28 11.86
CA VAL A 83 -2.95 -0.38 13.16
C VAL A 83 -1.81 0.62 13.31
N SER A 84 -1.28 1.17 12.22
CA SER A 84 -0.24 2.18 12.24
C SER A 84 -0.18 2.90 10.91
N ILE A 85 0.22 4.18 10.91
CA ILE A 85 0.40 4.97 9.70
C ILE A 85 1.64 5.83 9.83
N PHE A 86 2.50 5.79 8.81
CA PHE A 86 3.53 6.81 8.60
C PHE A 86 3.07 7.71 7.48
N VAL A 87 2.97 9.01 7.72
CA VAL A 87 2.42 9.96 6.75
C VAL A 87 3.54 10.79 6.12
N ASN A 88 3.35 11.12 4.83
CA ASN A 88 4.25 12.01 4.09
C ASN A 88 5.71 11.60 4.22
N VAL A 89 5.98 10.31 4.10
CA VAL A 89 7.35 9.80 4.16
C VAL A 89 8.08 10.24 2.88
N PRO A 90 9.18 11.00 3.02
CA PRO A 90 9.82 11.59 1.84
C PRO A 90 10.64 10.59 1.04
N PRO A 91 10.87 10.85 -0.24
CA PRO A 91 11.80 10.05 -1.05
C PRO A 91 13.19 10.00 -0.44
N CYS A 92 13.91 8.92 -0.73
CA CYS A 92 15.30 8.79 -0.33
C CYS A 92 16.12 8.16 -1.44
N PHE A 93 17.13 8.88 -1.93
CA PHE A 93 18.04 8.40 -2.97
C PHE A 93 19.46 8.22 -2.44
N ASP A 94 19.68 8.44 -1.15
CA ASP A 94 20.97 8.33 -0.51
C ASP A 94 21.35 6.85 -0.31
N GLU A 95 22.62 6.61 0.00
CA GLU A 95 23.07 5.25 0.35
C GLU A 95 22.45 4.79 1.67
N SER A 96 22.23 5.72 2.59
CA SER A 96 21.64 5.44 3.88
C SER A 96 20.27 6.10 3.96
N CYS A 97 19.21 5.28 4.00
CA CYS A 97 17.84 5.77 4.09
C CYS A 97 17.27 5.49 5.46
N PRO A 98 16.41 6.39 5.98
CA PRO A 98 15.69 6.13 7.23
C PRO A 98 14.85 4.87 7.14
N LEU A 99 14.70 4.19 8.28
CA LEU A 99 13.87 3.00 8.41
C LEU A 99 12.59 3.36 9.15
N PHE A 100 11.47 2.80 8.71
CA PHE A 100 10.15 3.03 9.28
C PHE A 100 9.61 1.71 9.76
N THR A 101 9.52 1.57 11.09
CA THR A 101 9.11 0.33 11.75
C THR A 101 7.93 0.63 12.65
N PRO A 102 6.74 0.03 12.42
CA PRO A 102 5.61 0.23 13.31
C PRO A 102 5.86 -0.44 14.65
N MET A 103 5.17 0.01 15.70
CA MET A 103 5.30 -0.55 17.04
C MET A 103 4.39 -1.74 17.27
N VAL A 104 3.53 -2.08 16.31
CA VAL A 104 2.56 -3.18 16.41
C VAL A 104 2.67 -4.08 15.19
N PRO A 105 2.37 -5.38 15.33
CA PRO A 105 2.41 -6.29 14.19
C PRO A 105 1.35 -5.96 13.16
N ALA A 106 1.63 -6.32 11.90
CA ALA A 106 0.71 -6.14 10.78
C ALA A 106 0.74 -7.36 9.88
N ALA A 107 -0.39 -7.62 9.23
CA ALA A 107 -0.52 -8.66 8.21
C ALA A 107 -0.32 -8.10 6.81
N TYR A 108 -0.58 -6.80 6.64
CA TYR A 108 -0.48 -6.09 5.36
C TYR A 108 0.10 -4.69 5.56
N ALA A 109 0.65 -4.15 4.48
CA ALA A 109 0.95 -2.74 4.40
C ALA A 109 0.40 -2.20 3.08
N LEU A 110 -0.08 -0.97 3.10
CA LEU A 110 -0.63 -0.32 1.93
C LEU A 110 0.11 1.00 1.73
N GLU A 111 0.79 1.13 0.60
CA GLU A 111 1.44 2.37 0.22
C GLU A 111 0.53 3.16 -0.69
N VAL A 112 0.30 4.41 -0.35
CA VAL A 112 -0.52 5.36 -1.09
C VAL A 112 0.23 6.68 -1.19
N ARG A 113 -0.27 7.57 -2.00
CA ARG A 113 0.33 8.89 -2.20
C ARG A 113 0.46 9.65 -0.88
N GLY A 114 1.56 10.36 -0.69
CA GLY A 114 1.76 11.17 0.51
C GLY A 114 0.62 12.14 0.73
N GLY A 115 0.10 12.20 1.97
CA GLY A 115 -1.05 13.00 2.33
C GLY A 115 -2.40 12.35 2.09
N PHE A 116 -2.42 11.16 1.48
CA PHE A 116 -3.67 10.45 1.20
C PHE A 116 -4.49 10.22 2.48
N SER A 117 -3.82 9.80 3.54
CA SER A 117 -4.53 9.47 4.80
C SER A 117 -5.28 10.68 5.35
N GLU A 118 -4.68 11.85 5.29
CA GLU A 118 -5.34 13.07 5.74
C GLU A 118 -6.50 13.43 4.82
N ARG A 119 -6.28 13.39 3.50
CA ARG A 119 -7.32 13.74 2.52
C ARG A 119 -8.54 12.84 2.60
N HIS A 120 -8.37 11.58 2.99
CA HIS A 120 -9.43 10.58 3.03
C HIS A 120 -9.79 10.16 4.46
N SER A 121 -9.34 10.91 5.45
CA SER A 121 -9.66 10.69 6.87
C SER A 121 -9.35 9.29 7.34
N VAL A 122 -8.21 8.75 6.91
CA VAL A 122 -7.74 7.43 7.34
C VAL A 122 -6.96 7.59 8.64
N GLU A 123 -7.32 6.81 9.65
CA GLU A 123 -6.64 6.85 10.94
C GLU A 123 -6.56 5.45 11.52
N VAL A 124 -5.76 5.29 12.58
CA VAL A 124 -5.69 4.03 13.31
C VAL A 124 -7.09 3.67 13.78
N GLY A 125 -7.51 2.44 13.51
CA GLY A 125 -8.87 1.96 13.77
C GLY A 125 -9.79 2.00 12.56
N SER A 126 -9.44 2.72 11.49
CA SER A 126 -10.19 2.68 10.24
C SER A 126 -10.18 1.26 9.69
N VAL A 127 -11.32 0.82 9.13
CA VAL A 127 -11.44 -0.49 8.48
C VAL A 127 -11.58 -0.27 6.99
N LEU A 128 -10.73 -0.92 6.22
CA LEU A 128 -10.76 -0.84 4.75
C LEU A 128 -11.50 -2.03 4.18
N ASP A 129 -12.16 -1.83 3.04
CA ASP A 129 -12.76 -2.93 2.28
C ASP A 129 -11.79 -3.27 1.14
N ILE A 130 -11.04 -4.33 1.32
CA ILE A 130 -10.00 -4.74 0.37
C ILE A 130 -10.46 -6.02 -0.32
N LYS A 131 -10.40 -6.00 -1.65
CA LYS A 131 -10.73 -7.13 -2.52
C LYS A 131 -9.49 -7.55 -3.29
N ILE A 132 -9.05 -8.76 -3.02
CA ILE A 132 -7.87 -9.35 -3.65
C ILE A 132 -8.14 -10.79 -4.08
#